data_19eec671fc1e0e02c6b569090ca9b660
#
_entry.id   19eec671fc1e0e02c6b569090ca9b660
#
_cell.length_a   1.000
_cell.length_b   1.000
_cell.length_c   1.000
_cell.angle_alpha   90.00
_cell.angle_beta   90.00
_cell.angle_gamma   90.00
#
_symmetry.space_group_name_H-M   'P 1'
#
loop_
_entity.id
_entity.type
_entity.pdbx_description
1 polymer ?
#
loop_
_entity_poly.entity_id
_entity_poly.type
_entity_poly.pdbx_seq_one_letter_code
_entity_poly.pdbx_strand_id
1 'polypeptide(L)'
;VLLATGGRARRLPQAPAHVLYLRTHDEALALKSALRPGTRLVVVGGGFIGLEVAATARGLGCEVTVLEAGPRLAGRVLPPIISDALLTLHRAQGVDVRLNVALESIQADAVRLIDGARLPCDRVVVGIGMQPNIELAVAAGLETGQGIRVDAQLRTSAPDVYAAGDVCEFRLDGEYQRQETWRNAEAQGRHAALNLLGRELAFEALPGFWSDQYDWGVQTVGVITPRSVSRALPDDGLLLFYLDADHRLQGACGWAPGNRVAKDIKLCERLISARIPLDDACLADPELSLKHLLRG
;
A
#
# COMPACT_ATOMS: atom_id res chain seq x y z
N VAL A 1 -15.92 17.58 16.52
CA VAL A 1 -14.66 16.90 16.85
C VAL A 1 -14.21 16.05 15.67
N LEU A 2 -12.89 15.95 15.41
CA LEU A 2 -12.32 15.06 14.38
C LEU A 2 -11.37 14.05 15.03
N LEU A 3 -11.65 12.76 14.85
CA LEU A 3 -10.76 11.67 15.23
C LEU A 3 -9.84 11.33 14.05
N ALA A 4 -8.57 11.69 14.16
CA ALA A 4 -7.53 11.43 13.16
C ALA A 4 -6.34 10.69 13.80
N THR A 5 -6.67 9.66 14.60
CA THR A 5 -5.74 8.94 15.47
C THR A 5 -4.84 7.97 14.73
N GLY A 6 -5.08 7.75 13.42
CA GLY A 6 -4.26 6.89 12.56
C GLY A 6 -4.13 5.46 13.07
N GLY A 7 -2.92 4.93 13.06
CA GLY A 7 -2.67 3.57 13.52
C GLY A 7 -1.21 3.35 13.92
N ARG A 8 -0.96 2.20 14.50
CA ARG A 8 0.36 1.72 14.93
C ARG A 8 0.75 0.46 14.15
N ALA A 9 2.04 0.18 14.05
CA ALA A 9 2.52 -1.07 13.46
C ALA A 9 1.91 -2.26 14.20
N ARG A 10 1.41 -3.25 13.45
CA ARG A 10 0.95 -4.52 14.02
C ARG A 10 2.17 -5.27 14.58
N ARG A 11 2.14 -5.55 15.86
CA ARG A 11 3.23 -6.24 16.54
C ARG A 11 2.98 -7.75 16.58
N LEU A 12 4.05 -8.53 16.47
CA LEU A 12 3.98 -9.96 16.73
C LEU A 12 3.76 -10.21 18.21
N PRO A 13 2.88 -11.15 18.59
CA PRO A 13 2.77 -11.58 19.98
C PRO A 13 4.13 -12.07 20.51
N GLN A 14 4.49 -11.65 21.72
CA GLN A 14 5.72 -12.08 22.39
C GLN A 14 7.02 -11.81 21.60
N ALA A 15 7.02 -10.81 20.69
CA ALA A 15 8.23 -10.45 19.98
C ALA A 15 9.32 -9.97 20.96
N PRO A 16 10.57 -10.43 20.79
CA PRO A 16 11.70 -9.93 21.60
C PRO A 16 11.89 -8.42 21.44
N ALA A 17 12.44 -7.77 22.45
CA ALA A 17 12.62 -6.30 22.47
C ALA A 17 13.52 -5.75 21.34
N HIS A 18 14.37 -6.58 20.74
CA HIS A 18 15.26 -6.19 19.64
C HIS A 18 14.59 -6.21 18.26
N VAL A 19 13.33 -6.65 18.16
CA VAL A 19 12.56 -6.61 16.91
C VAL A 19 12.17 -5.17 16.59
N LEU A 20 12.45 -4.76 15.37
CA LEU A 20 12.19 -3.42 14.87
C LEU A 20 10.87 -3.38 14.10
N TYR A 21 10.23 -2.23 14.15
CA TYR A 21 9.03 -1.90 13.38
C TYR A 21 9.26 -0.56 12.69
N LEU A 22 8.41 -0.21 11.73
CA LEU A 22 8.51 1.07 11.03
C LEU A 22 7.11 1.70 10.87
N ARG A 23 6.84 2.72 11.66
CA ARG A 23 5.63 3.55 11.56
C ARG A 23 5.90 5.00 11.98
N THR A 24 6.79 5.22 12.94
CA THR A 24 7.09 6.54 13.51
C THR A 24 8.48 7.03 13.11
N HIS A 25 8.71 8.32 13.27
CA HIS A 25 10.03 8.92 13.04
C HIS A 25 11.12 8.28 13.93
N ASP A 26 10.80 8.03 15.22
CA ASP A 26 11.75 7.43 16.15
C ASP A 26 12.09 5.99 15.75
N GLU A 27 11.10 5.22 15.29
CA GLU A 27 11.33 3.88 14.75
C GLU A 27 12.19 3.93 13.47
N ALA A 28 11.99 4.93 12.60
CA ALA A 28 12.82 5.12 11.42
C ALA A 28 14.28 5.46 11.79
N LEU A 29 14.51 6.31 12.80
CA LEU A 29 15.85 6.62 13.31
C LEU A 29 16.52 5.39 13.94
N ALA A 30 15.79 4.61 14.73
CA ALA A 30 16.27 3.36 15.31
C ALA A 30 16.67 2.36 14.22
N LEU A 31 15.82 2.18 13.21
CA LEU A 31 16.10 1.32 12.06
C LEU A 31 17.35 1.80 11.29
N LYS A 32 17.43 3.09 10.95
CA LYS A 32 18.60 3.69 10.28
C LYS A 32 19.89 3.46 11.05
N SER A 33 19.85 3.55 12.38
CA SER A 33 21.01 3.33 13.23
C SER A 33 21.44 1.86 13.29
N ALA A 34 20.50 0.93 13.12
CA ALA A 34 20.72 -0.51 13.20
C ALA A 34 21.25 -1.13 11.91
N LEU A 35 21.01 -0.48 10.76
CA LEU A 35 21.45 -0.96 9.44
C LEU A 35 22.88 -0.48 9.13
N ARG A 36 23.78 -1.43 8.93
CA ARG A 36 25.18 -1.18 8.58
C ARG A 36 25.60 -2.17 7.48
N PRO A 37 26.61 -1.85 6.65
CA PRO A 37 27.16 -2.82 5.71
C PRO A 37 27.48 -4.16 6.38
N GLY A 38 27.07 -5.26 5.76
CA GLY A 38 27.26 -6.62 6.29
C GLY A 38 26.25 -7.04 7.36
N THR A 39 25.32 -6.18 7.81
CA THR A 39 24.23 -6.58 8.72
C THR A 39 23.30 -7.59 8.03
N ARG A 40 23.09 -8.74 8.65
CA ARG A 40 22.11 -9.74 8.21
C ARG A 40 20.74 -9.33 8.72
N LEU A 41 19.90 -8.86 7.82
CA LEU A 41 18.54 -8.41 8.12
C LEU A 41 17.51 -9.42 7.65
N VAL A 42 16.62 -9.84 8.54
CA VAL A 42 15.39 -10.57 8.17
C VAL A 42 14.21 -9.59 8.23
N VAL A 43 13.49 -9.48 7.13
CA VAL A 43 12.24 -8.72 7.02
C VAL A 43 11.08 -9.69 7.02
N VAL A 44 10.18 -9.57 7.99
CA VAL A 44 8.97 -10.40 8.10
C VAL A 44 7.79 -9.60 7.55
N GLY A 45 7.27 -10.05 6.40
CA GLY A 45 6.18 -9.43 5.64
C GLY A 45 6.67 -8.82 4.31
N GLY A 46 6.16 -9.37 3.21
CA GLY A 46 6.43 -8.93 1.83
C GLY A 46 5.42 -7.87 1.34
N GLY A 47 4.87 -7.05 2.23
CA GLY A 47 4.11 -5.84 1.89
C GLY A 47 5.02 -4.64 1.60
N PHE A 48 4.45 -3.50 1.18
CA PHE A 48 5.25 -2.33 0.74
C PHE A 48 6.27 -1.87 1.77
N ILE A 49 5.87 -1.68 3.03
CA ILE A 49 6.80 -1.22 4.08
C ILE A 49 7.99 -2.19 4.22
N GLY A 50 7.73 -3.50 4.26
CA GLY A 50 8.78 -4.50 4.34
C GLY A 50 9.71 -4.48 3.13
N LEU A 51 9.17 -4.33 1.93
CA LEU A 51 9.94 -4.28 0.68
C LEU A 51 10.76 -2.99 0.54
N GLU A 52 10.22 -1.84 0.93
CA GLU A 52 10.95 -0.56 0.96
C GLU A 52 12.09 -0.58 1.97
N VAL A 53 11.88 -1.21 3.14
CA VAL A 53 12.95 -1.47 4.11
C VAL A 53 14.01 -2.40 3.51
N ALA A 54 13.60 -3.47 2.84
CA ALA A 54 14.52 -4.41 2.19
C ALA A 54 15.36 -3.72 1.10
N ALA A 55 14.72 -2.90 0.24
CA ALA A 55 15.41 -2.15 -0.81
C ALA A 55 16.43 -1.16 -0.21
N THR A 56 16.01 -0.39 0.81
CA THR A 56 16.89 0.56 1.51
C THR A 56 18.06 -0.15 2.17
N ALA A 57 17.81 -1.26 2.87
CA ALA A 57 18.86 -2.03 3.55
C ALA A 57 19.87 -2.62 2.56
N ARG A 58 19.41 -3.12 1.40
CA ARG A 58 20.31 -3.54 0.32
C ARG A 58 21.19 -2.41 -0.17
N GLY A 59 20.61 -1.22 -0.41
CA GLY A 59 21.36 -0.02 -0.79
C GLY A 59 22.42 0.40 0.25
N LEU A 60 22.20 0.09 1.52
CA LEU A 60 23.16 0.31 2.62
C LEU A 60 24.18 -0.82 2.78
N GLY A 61 24.17 -1.86 1.93
CA GLY A 61 25.11 -2.98 1.96
C GLY A 61 24.76 -4.09 2.96
N CYS A 62 23.50 -4.17 3.43
CA CYS A 62 23.04 -5.28 4.28
C CYS A 62 22.81 -6.56 3.45
N GLU A 63 22.93 -7.72 4.10
CA GLU A 63 22.43 -8.99 3.59
C GLU A 63 20.94 -9.13 3.99
N VAL A 64 20.04 -9.21 3.02
CA VAL A 64 18.60 -9.12 3.30
C VAL A 64 17.88 -10.39 2.90
N THR A 65 17.09 -10.94 3.83
CA THR A 65 16.10 -12.00 3.58
C THR A 65 14.70 -11.44 3.85
N VAL A 66 13.79 -11.59 2.91
CA VAL A 66 12.36 -11.24 3.07
C VAL A 66 11.55 -12.53 3.20
N LEU A 67 10.73 -12.62 4.24
CA LEU A 67 9.81 -13.73 4.52
C LEU A 67 8.38 -13.26 4.27
N GLU A 68 7.69 -13.92 3.34
CA GLU A 68 6.28 -13.66 3.04
C GLU A 68 5.47 -14.96 3.20
N ALA A 69 4.40 -14.87 3.99
CA ALA A 69 3.52 -16.01 4.24
C ALA A 69 2.65 -16.38 3.03
N GLY A 70 2.36 -15.40 2.19
CA GLY A 70 1.57 -15.59 0.97
C GLY A 70 2.40 -16.03 -0.23
N PRO A 71 1.73 -16.38 -1.32
CA PRO A 71 2.37 -16.82 -2.57
C PRO A 71 2.98 -15.68 -3.39
N ARG A 72 2.73 -14.42 -3.06
CA ARG A 72 3.16 -13.26 -3.84
C ARG A 72 3.49 -12.06 -2.97
N LEU A 73 4.48 -11.25 -3.38
CA LEU A 73 4.78 -9.96 -2.77
C LEU A 73 3.63 -8.97 -3.00
N ALA A 74 3.29 -8.20 -1.96
CA ALA A 74 2.19 -7.23 -1.97
C ALA A 74 0.87 -7.80 -2.56
N GLY A 75 0.64 -9.12 -2.43
CA GLY A 75 -0.39 -9.87 -3.16
C GLY A 75 -1.84 -9.48 -2.85
N ARG A 76 -2.08 -8.68 -1.80
CA ARG A 76 -3.42 -8.15 -1.47
C ARG A 76 -3.80 -6.92 -2.29
N VAL A 77 -2.83 -6.22 -2.86
CA VAL A 77 -3.04 -4.89 -3.47
C VAL A 77 -2.44 -4.75 -4.86
N LEU A 78 -1.55 -5.67 -5.27
CA LEU A 78 -0.96 -5.66 -6.61
C LEU A 78 -1.49 -6.79 -7.49
N PRO A 79 -1.66 -6.54 -8.79
CA PRO A 79 -1.94 -7.60 -9.75
C PRO A 79 -0.74 -8.57 -9.86
N PRO A 80 -0.97 -9.85 -10.21
CA PRO A 80 0.08 -10.87 -10.27
C PRO A 80 1.31 -10.44 -11.07
N ILE A 81 1.13 -9.91 -12.26
CA ILE A 81 2.23 -9.49 -13.15
C ILE A 81 3.15 -8.44 -12.50
N ILE A 82 2.62 -7.51 -11.73
CA ILE A 82 3.42 -6.50 -11.02
C ILE A 82 4.08 -7.10 -9.77
N SER A 83 3.39 -8.01 -9.05
CA SER A 83 4.00 -8.76 -7.94
C SER A 83 5.21 -9.58 -8.42
N ASP A 84 5.14 -10.19 -9.60
CA ASP A 84 6.22 -10.98 -10.19
C ASP A 84 7.39 -10.09 -10.66
N ALA A 85 7.10 -8.94 -11.25
CA ALA A 85 8.11 -7.94 -11.59
C ALA A 85 8.85 -7.45 -10.34
N LEU A 86 8.12 -7.17 -9.26
CA LEU A 86 8.68 -6.75 -7.98
C LEU A 86 9.55 -7.84 -7.35
N LEU A 87 9.10 -9.11 -7.40
CA LEU A 87 9.89 -10.27 -6.94
C LEU A 87 11.19 -10.40 -7.73
N THR A 88 11.11 -10.26 -9.06
CA THR A 88 12.27 -10.31 -9.96
C THR A 88 13.26 -9.19 -9.63
N LEU A 89 12.78 -7.96 -9.43
CA LEU A 89 13.61 -6.81 -9.05
C LEU A 89 14.36 -7.08 -7.73
N HIS A 90 13.66 -7.49 -6.66
CA HIS A 90 14.31 -7.74 -5.38
C HIS A 90 15.37 -8.84 -5.46
N ARG A 91 15.09 -9.93 -6.15
CA ARG A 91 16.05 -11.02 -6.37
C ARG A 91 17.26 -10.58 -7.18
N ALA A 92 17.05 -9.79 -8.24
CA ALA A 92 18.15 -9.22 -9.04
C ALA A 92 19.06 -8.30 -8.21
N GLN A 93 18.50 -7.62 -7.21
CA GLN A 93 19.24 -6.80 -6.25
C GLN A 93 19.90 -7.63 -5.11
N GLY A 94 19.79 -8.97 -5.15
CA GLY A 94 20.42 -9.88 -4.20
C GLY A 94 19.67 -10.03 -2.88
N VAL A 95 18.35 -9.79 -2.85
CA VAL A 95 17.49 -10.13 -1.71
C VAL A 95 17.08 -11.60 -1.78
N ASP A 96 17.26 -12.36 -0.70
CA ASP A 96 16.70 -13.71 -0.55
C ASP A 96 15.22 -13.61 -0.23
N VAL A 97 14.36 -13.71 -1.24
CA VAL A 97 12.89 -13.65 -1.05
C VAL A 97 12.31 -15.04 -0.96
N ARG A 98 11.71 -15.36 0.19
CA ARG A 98 11.03 -16.61 0.50
C ARG A 98 9.54 -16.39 0.63
N LEU A 99 8.79 -16.98 -0.31
CA LEU A 99 7.33 -16.98 -0.35
C LEU A 99 6.78 -18.27 0.28
N ASN A 100 5.51 -18.24 0.71
CA ASN A 100 4.82 -19.37 1.35
C ASN A 100 5.54 -19.89 2.60
N VAL A 101 6.19 -19.01 3.35
CA VAL A 101 6.90 -19.39 4.58
C VAL A 101 6.21 -18.79 5.79
N ALA A 102 6.09 -19.60 6.84
CA ALA A 102 5.51 -19.18 8.09
C ALA A 102 6.56 -19.09 9.20
N LEU A 103 6.53 -17.98 9.93
CA LEU A 103 7.38 -17.72 11.07
C LEU A 103 6.94 -18.60 12.26
N GLU A 104 7.88 -19.31 12.88
CA GLU A 104 7.68 -20.00 14.15
C GLU A 104 8.05 -19.08 15.33
N SER A 105 9.28 -18.57 15.33
CA SER A 105 9.77 -17.74 16.43
C SER A 105 10.94 -16.83 15.99
N ILE A 106 11.16 -15.76 16.76
CA ILE A 106 12.33 -14.90 16.65
C ILE A 106 13.21 -15.09 17.88
N GLN A 107 14.44 -15.48 17.67
CA GLN A 107 15.48 -15.67 18.70
C GLN A 107 16.45 -14.48 18.69
N ALA A 108 17.39 -14.45 19.62
CA ALA A 108 18.35 -13.35 19.73
C ALA A 108 19.24 -13.17 18.48
N ASP A 109 19.56 -14.26 17.80
CA ASP A 109 20.53 -14.32 16.69
C ASP A 109 19.99 -15.02 15.44
N ALA A 110 18.69 -15.39 15.42
CA ALA A 110 18.07 -16.09 14.30
C ALA A 110 16.55 -15.97 14.28
N VAL A 111 15.99 -16.21 13.11
CA VAL A 111 14.57 -16.50 12.91
C VAL A 111 14.39 -17.99 12.64
N ARG A 112 13.39 -18.62 13.27
CA ARG A 112 12.97 -20.00 12.98
C ARG A 112 11.68 -19.99 12.19
N LEU A 113 11.62 -20.84 11.18
CA LEU A 113 10.44 -21.09 10.36
C LEU A 113 9.75 -22.38 10.79
N ILE A 114 8.46 -22.52 10.49
CA ILE A 114 7.65 -23.71 10.87
C ILE A 114 8.19 -25.00 10.22
N ASP A 115 8.83 -24.90 9.05
CA ASP A 115 9.48 -26.04 8.39
C ASP A 115 10.78 -26.51 9.07
N GLY A 116 11.17 -25.85 10.16
CA GLY A 116 12.38 -26.13 10.93
C GLY A 116 13.62 -25.37 10.48
N ALA A 117 13.56 -24.61 9.39
CA ALA A 117 14.69 -23.81 8.93
C ALA A 117 15.05 -22.73 9.96
N ARG A 118 16.37 -22.55 10.18
CA ARG A 118 16.93 -21.50 11.03
C ARG A 118 17.72 -20.52 10.18
N LEU A 119 17.34 -19.25 10.25
CA LEU A 119 17.95 -18.14 9.50
C LEU A 119 18.74 -17.26 10.47
N PRO A 120 20.07 -17.36 10.50
CA PRO A 120 20.88 -16.46 11.31
C PRO A 120 20.68 -15.01 10.89
N CYS A 121 20.47 -14.11 11.85
CA CYS A 121 20.28 -12.69 11.59
C CYS A 121 20.79 -11.84 12.75
N ASP A 122 21.17 -10.61 12.43
CA ASP A 122 21.59 -9.60 13.39
C ASP A 122 20.45 -8.66 13.75
N ARG A 123 19.50 -8.49 12.83
CA ARG A 123 18.31 -7.63 13.00
C ARG A 123 17.09 -8.27 12.36
N VAL A 124 15.93 -7.99 12.94
CA VAL A 124 14.63 -8.38 12.39
C VAL A 124 13.74 -7.13 12.32
N VAL A 125 13.14 -6.90 11.15
CA VAL A 125 12.09 -5.90 10.96
C VAL A 125 10.79 -6.61 10.67
N VAL A 126 9.70 -6.18 11.31
CA VAL A 126 8.36 -6.76 11.12
C VAL A 126 7.45 -5.74 10.47
N GLY A 127 6.97 -6.06 9.26
CA GLY A 127 6.07 -5.25 8.44
C GLY A 127 4.80 -6.01 8.03
N ILE A 128 4.00 -6.46 9.01
CA ILE A 128 2.79 -7.30 8.80
C ILE A 128 1.48 -6.52 8.83
N GLY A 129 1.55 -5.22 8.55
CA GLY A 129 0.39 -4.33 8.50
C GLY A 129 0.26 -3.42 9.71
N MET A 130 -0.88 -2.76 9.79
CA MET A 130 -1.19 -1.71 10.76
C MET A 130 -2.42 -2.09 11.59
N GLN A 131 -2.46 -1.62 12.82
CA GLN A 131 -3.62 -1.66 13.70
C GLN A 131 -4.13 -0.23 13.92
N PRO A 132 -5.40 0.08 13.59
CA PRO A 132 -5.97 1.41 13.79
C PRO A 132 -6.10 1.73 15.29
N ASN A 133 -5.91 3.00 15.62
CA ASN A 133 -6.02 3.48 17.01
C ASN A 133 -7.47 3.91 17.29
N ILE A 134 -8.33 2.94 17.61
CA ILE A 134 -9.77 3.12 17.80
C ILE A 134 -10.15 3.30 19.28
N GLU A 135 -9.22 3.28 20.21
CA GLU A 135 -9.46 3.20 21.64
C GLU A 135 -10.32 4.38 22.16
N LEU A 136 -10.09 5.60 21.64
CA LEU A 136 -10.91 6.77 21.98
C LEU A 136 -12.36 6.64 21.50
N ALA A 137 -12.55 6.10 20.29
CA ALA A 137 -13.87 5.88 19.72
C ALA A 137 -14.64 4.81 20.51
N VAL A 138 -13.98 3.71 20.86
CA VAL A 138 -14.56 2.64 21.69
C VAL A 138 -14.96 3.17 23.06
N ALA A 139 -14.08 3.93 23.73
CA ALA A 139 -14.36 4.54 25.03
C ALA A 139 -15.52 5.56 24.99
N ALA A 140 -15.73 6.20 23.83
CA ALA A 140 -16.83 7.12 23.58
C ALA A 140 -18.13 6.41 23.12
N GLY A 141 -18.15 5.09 22.99
CA GLY A 141 -19.30 4.32 22.52
C GLY A 141 -19.63 4.52 21.04
N LEU A 142 -18.67 4.93 20.21
CA LEU A 142 -18.87 5.07 18.76
C LEU A 142 -18.87 3.71 18.07
N GLU A 143 -19.57 3.63 16.94
CA GLU A 143 -19.53 2.43 16.10
C GLU A 143 -18.12 2.22 15.53
N THR A 144 -17.59 1.00 15.75
CA THR A 144 -16.30 0.55 15.26
C THR A 144 -16.40 -0.83 14.63
N GLY A 145 -15.55 -1.09 13.66
CA GLY A 145 -15.32 -2.40 13.08
C GLY A 145 -13.81 -2.65 13.04
N GLN A 146 -13.24 -2.73 11.85
CA GLN A 146 -11.78 -2.71 11.68
C GLN A 146 -11.19 -1.30 11.79
N GLY A 147 -12.03 -0.27 11.90
CA GLY A 147 -11.72 1.13 12.07
C GLY A 147 -12.88 1.84 12.77
N ILE A 148 -12.88 3.17 12.78
CA ILE A 148 -14.01 3.99 13.21
C ILE A 148 -14.97 4.09 12.02
N ARG A 149 -16.19 3.56 12.15
CA ARG A 149 -17.20 3.60 11.10
C ARG A 149 -17.73 4.99 10.89
N VAL A 150 -17.84 5.38 9.62
CA VAL A 150 -18.37 6.69 9.22
C VAL A 150 -19.37 6.54 8.07
N ASP A 151 -20.21 7.56 7.93
CA ASP A 151 -21.09 7.74 6.78
C ASP A 151 -20.35 8.38 5.58
N ALA A 152 -21.09 8.69 4.51
CA ALA A 152 -20.55 9.33 3.32
C ALA A 152 -19.97 10.73 3.59
N GLN A 153 -20.38 11.41 4.66
CA GLN A 153 -19.89 12.72 5.07
C GLN A 153 -18.70 12.63 6.04
N LEU A 154 -18.19 11.41 6.30
CA LEU A 154 -17.17 11.10 7.31
C LEU A 154 -17.62 11.36 8.75
N ARG A 155 -18.95 11.34 9.03
CA ARG A 155 -19.51 11.43 10.37
C ARG A 155 -19.50 10.05 11.03
N THR A 156 -19.19 10.02 12.31
CA THR A 156 -19.32 8.81 13.15
C THR A 156 -20.78 8.60 13.58
N SER A 157 -21.03 7.58 14.38
CA SER A 157 -22.35 7.32 14.98
C SER A 157 -22.80 8.38 16.01
N ALA A 158 -21.91 9.29 16.45
CA ALA A 158 -22.26 10.39 17.34
C ALA A 158 -22.36 11.72 16.57
N PRO A 159 -23.33 12.61 16.94
CA PRO A 159 -23.44 13.94 16.36
C PRO A 159 -22.15 14.74 16.52
N ASP A 160 -21.80 15.54 15.51
CA ASP A 160 -20.66 16.45 15.51
C ASP A 160 -19.28 15.81 15.74
N VAL A 161 -19.20 14.47 15.59
CA VAL A 161 -17.95 13.71 15.66
C VAL A 161 -17.67 13.07 14.29
N TYR A 162 -16.50 13.35 13.75
CA TYR A 162 -16.01 12.86 12.46
C TYR A 162 -14.79 11.98 12.66
N ALA A 163 -14.47 11.12 11.66
CA ALA A 163 -13.20 10.42 11.62
C ALA A 163 -12.59 10.48 10.20
N ALA A 164 -11.25 10.52 10.13
CA ALA A 164 -10.54 10.59 8.85
C ALA A 164 -9.16 9.92 8.93
N GLY A 165 -8.65 9.49 7.76
CA GLY A 165 -7.35 8.85 7.60
C GLY A 165 -7.38 7.36 7.89
N ASP A 166 -6.22 6.79 8.20
CA ASP A 166 -6.01 5.33 8.35
C ASP A 166 -6.92 4.67 9.40
N VAL A 167 -7.43 5.44 10.36
CA VAL A 167 -8.36 4.96 11.39
C VAL A 167 -9.79 4.81 10.89
N CYS A 168 -10.13 5.51 9.79
CA CYS A 168 -11.49 5.62 9.28
C CYS A 168 -11.89 4.37 8.49
N GLU A 169 -13.06 3.82 8.80
CA GLU A 169 -13.70 2.73 8.06
C GLU A 169 -14.97 3.28 7.39
N PHE A 170 -14.97 3.37 6.08
CA PHE A 170 -16.04 3.97 5.29
C PHE A 170 -16.54 3.00 4.22
N ARG A 171 -17.72 3.29 3.65
CA ARG A 171 -18.28 2.45 2.59
C ARG A 171 -17.67 2.79 1.23
N LEU A 172 -17.14 1.76 0.57
CA LEU A 172 -16.74 1.79 -0.83
C LEU A 172 -17.38 0.57 -1.51
N ASP A 173 -18.10 0.76 -2.59
CA ASP A 173 -18.87 -0.29 -3.28
C ASP A 173 -19.83 -1.07 -2.36
N GLY A 174 -20.41 -0.40 -1.38
CA GLY A 174 -21.35 -0.97 -0.41
C GLY A 174 -20.73 -1.66 0.81
N GLU A 175 -19.43 -1.96 0.77
CA GLU A 175 -18.72 -2.64 1.84
C GLU A 175 -17.91 -1.68 2.70
N TYR A 176 -17.83 -1.95 4.01
CA TYR A 176 -16.94 -1.20 4.90
C TYR A 176 -15.50 -1.61 4.70
N GLN A 177 -14.65 -0.63 4.43
CA GLN A 177 -13.22 -0.85 4.23
C GLN A 177 -12.38 0.35 4.68
N ARG A 178 -11.10 0.11 4.90
CA ARG A 178 -10.11 1.14 5.23
C ARG A 178 -9.10 1.27 4.11
N GLN A 179 -8.62 2.48 3.90
CA GLN A 179 -7.54 2.77 2.98
C GLN A 179 -6.37 3.39 3.73
N GLU A 180 -5.32 2.60 3.92
CA GLU A 180 -4.12 2.97 4.65
C GLU A 180 -3.10 3.62 3.70
N THR A 181 -3.48 4.76 3.11
CA THR A 181 -2.62 5.50 2.19
C THR A 181 -2.55 6.98 2.56
N TRP A 182 -1.38 7.58 2.35
CA TRP A 182 -1.17 9.00 2.60
C TRP A 182 -2.18 9.87 1.83
N ARG A 183 -2.42 9.52 0.56
CA ARG A 183 -3.36 10.22 -0.33
C ARG A 183 -4.79 10.22 0.22
N ASN A 184 -5.26 9.05 0.69
CA ASN A 184 -6.59 8.94 1.28
C ASN A 184 -6.68 9.74 2.59
N ALA A 185 -5.67 9.66 3.44
CA ALA A 185 -5.65 10.40 4.71
C ALA A 185 -5.70 11.92 4.49
N GLU A 186 -4.95 12.44 3.52
CA GLU A 186 -5.00 13.86 3.14
C GLU A 186 -6.37 14.26 2.60
N ALA A 187 -6.92 13.47 1.66
CA ALA A 187 -8.21 13.75 1.05
C ALA A 187 -9.35 13.72 2.09
N GLN A 188 -9.39 12.71 2.95
CA GLN A 188 -10.37 12.61 4.02
C GLN A 188 -10.22 13.74 5.05
N GLY A 189 -8.99 14.10 5.42
CA GLY A 189 -8.75 15.21 6.36
C GLY A 189 -9.30 16.54 5.83
N ARG A 190 -9.05 16.85 4.56
CA ARG A 190 -9.61 18.05 3.89
C ARG A 190 -11.13 18.00 3.83
N HIS A 191 -11.69 16.84 3.47
CA HIS A 191 -13.13 16.66 3.33
C HIS A 191 -13.85 16.78 4.68
N ALA A 192 -13.34 16.11 5.70
CA ALA A 192 -13.87 16.21 7.06
C ALA A 192 -13.84 17.65 7.59
N ALA A 193 -12.77 18.41 7.30
CA ALA A 193 -12.69 19.82 7.68
C ALA A 193 -13.79 20.68 7.02
N LEU A 194 -14.11 20.45 5.74
CA LEU A 194 -15.21 21.12 5.05
C LEU A 194 -16.56 20.76 5.68
N ASN A 195 -16.76 19.49 6.03
CA ASN A 195 -18.00 19.03 6.65
C ASN A 195 -18.16 19.53 8.09
N LEU A 196 -17.08 19.67 8.84
CA LEU A 196 -17.06 20.36 10.13
C LEU A 196 -17.48 21.84 10.04
N LEU A 197 -17.26 22.47 8.87
CA LEU A 197 -17.72 23.84 8.54
C LEU A 197 -19.15 23.87 7.95
N GLY A 198 -19.88 22.76 8.00
CA GLY A 198 -21.28 22.68 7.57
C GLY A 198 -21.50 22.51 6.06
N ARG A 199 -20.51 22.00 5.30
CA ARG A 199 -20.66 21.82 3.83
C ARG A 199 -21.49 20.62 3.43
N GLU A 200 -21.62 19.59 4.28
CA GLU A 200 -22.40 18.35 4.04
C GLU A 200 -22.07 17.60 2.74
N LEU A 201 -20.79 17.61 2.34
CA LEU A 201 -20.31 16.97 1.12
C LEU A 201 -20.14 15.47 1.32
N ALA A 202 -20.56 14.65 0.35
CA ALA A 202 -20.22 13.22 0.32
C ALA A 202 -18.76 13.03 -0.09
N PHE A 203 -18.04 12.16 0.62
CA PHE A 203 -16.66 11.78 0.28
C PHE A 203 -16.68 10.72 -0.82
N GLU A 204 -16.17 11.06 -1.97
CA GLU A 204 -15.95 10.12 -3.08
C GLU A 204 -14.50 9.66 -3.05
N ALA A 205 -14.30 8.42 -2.63
CA ALA A 205 -12.95 7.84 -2.58
C ALA A 205 -12.47 7.49 -3.99
N LEU A 206 -11.28 7.97 -4.35
CA LEU A 206 -10.52 7.44 -5.47
C LEU A 206 -9.25 6.78 -4.90
N PRO A 207 -9.27 5.46 -4.69
CA PRO A 207 -8.14 4.72 -4.15
C PRO A 207 -6.87 4.98 -4.96
N GLY A 208 -5.74 5.01 -4.30
CA GLY A 208 -4.47 5.15 -4.99
C GLY A 208 -3.31 5.18 -4.01
N PHE A 209 -2.19 4.63 -4.43
CA PHE A 209 -0.95 4.65 -3.70
C PHE A 209 0.24 4.61 -4.65
N TRP A 210 1.41 4.82 -4.10
CA TRP A 210 2.68 4.59 -4.79
C TRP A 210 3.68 3.92 -3.85
N SER A 211 4.68 3.28 -4.43
CA SER A 211 5.85 2.77 -3.73
C SER A 211 7.05 2.86 -4.66
N ASP A 212 8.14 3.39 -4.12
CA ASP A 212 9.41 3.52 -4.83
C ASP A 212 10.43 2.57 -4.20
N GLN A 213 10.99 1.66 -5.00
CA GLN A 213 11.94 0.65 -4.54
C GLN A 213 13.11 0.57 -5.51
N TYR A 214 14.32 0.80 -5.01
CA TYR A 214 15.52 1.03 -5.83
C TYR A 214 15.28 2.21 -6.80
N ASP A 215 15.41 1.96 -8.09
CA ASP A 215 15.14 2.93 -9.16
C ASP A 215 13.80 2.67 -9.88
N TRP A 216 12.93 1.85 -9.32
CA TRP A 216 11.61 1.50 -9.86
C TRP A 216 10.47 2.03 -9.00
N GLY A 217 9.39 2.44 -9.66
CA GLY A 217 8.16 2.88 -9.01
C GLY A 217 6.93 2.09 -9.45
N VAL A 218 6.06 1.78 -8.50
CA VAL A 218 4.70 1.34 -8.76
C VAL A 218 3.72 2.44 -8.35
N GLN A 219 2.75 2.73 -9.19
CA GLN A 219 1.69 3.69 -8.88
C GLN A 219 0.34 3.12 -9.30
N THR A 220 -0.68 3.35 -8.47
CA THR A 220 -2.03 2.89 -8.74
C THR A 220 -3.06 4.01 -8.57
N VAL A 221 -4.18 3.86 -9.25
CA VAL A 221 -5.37 4.69 -9.06
C VAL A 221 -6.62 3.85 -9.34
N GLY A 222 -7.70 4.10 -8.59
CA GLY A 222 -8.98 3.41 -8.74
C GLY A 222 -8.95 1.96 -8.25
N VAL A 223 -9.83 1.14 -8.79
CA VAL A 223 -10.03 -0.24 -8.37
C VAL A 223 -9.59 -1.23 -9.44
N ILE A 224 -9.07 -2.38 -9.00
CA ILE A 224 -8.71 -3.49 -9.87
C ILE A 224 -9.97 -4.28 -10.20
N THR A 225 -10.31 -4.41 -11.48
CA THR A 225 -11.41 -5.22 -11.99
C THR A 225 -10.87 -6.47 -12.69
N PRO A 226 -11.71 -7.50 -12.95
CA PRO A 226 -11.29 -8.69 -13.67
C PRO A 226 -10.82 -8.44 -15.11
N ARG A 227 -11.39 -7.41 -15.77
CA ARG A 227 -11.03 -7.05 -17.14
C ARG A 227 -9.90 -6.03 -17.13
N SER A 228 -8.81 -6.35 -17.81
CA SER A 228 -7.69 -5.43 -17.94
C SER A 228 -7.13 -5.38 -19.36
N VAL A 229 -6.59 -4.22 -19.73
CA VAL A 229 -5.79 -3.99 -20.93
C VAL A 229 -4.39 -3.61 -20.48
N SER A 230 -3.37 -4.17 -21.15
CA SER A 230 -1.96 -3.86 -20.86
C SER A 230 -1.35 -3.01 -21.96
N ARG A 231 -0.49 -2.06 -21.55
CA ARG A 231 0.34 -1.24 -22.42
C ARG A 231 1.81 -1.42 -22.03
N ALA A 232 2.64 -1.85 -22.95
CA ALA A 232 4.08 -1.85 -22.76
C ALA A 232 4.60 -0.40 -22.71
N LEU A 233 5.54 -0.14 -21.80
CA LEU A 233 6.27 1.12 -21.70
C LEU A 233 7.76 0.87 -21.97
N PRO A 234 8.55 1.91 -22.28
CA PRO A 234 10.00 1.76 -22.41
C PRO A 234 10.66 1.14 -21.16
N ASP A 235 11.82 0.53 -21.35
CA ASP A 235 12.65 -0.08 -20.30
C ASP A 235 11.89 -1.16 -19.48
N ASP A 236 11.16 -2.04 -20.15
CA ASP A 236 10.33 -3.10 -19.55
C ASP A 236 9.24 -2.59 -18.57
N GLY A 237 8.87 -1.33 -18.69
CA GLY A 237 7.77 -0.75 -17.96
C GLY A 237 6.41 -1.26 -18.44
N LEU A 238 5.40 -1.15 -17.59
CA LEU A 238 4.06 -1.66 -17.83
C LEU A 238 3.01 -0.73 -17.28
N LEU A 239 1.93 -0.53 -18.03
CA LEU A 239 0.72 0.15 -17.56
C LEU A 239 -0.48 -0.76 -17.80
N LEU A 240 -1.23 -1.03 -16.74
CA LEU A 240 -2.45 -1.83 -16.76
C LEU A 240 -3.65 -0.92 -16.55
N PHE A 241 -4.66 -1.09 -17.38
CA PHE A 241 -5.94 -0.38 -17.30
C PHE A 241 -7.02 -1.38 -16.92
N TYR A 242 -7.83 -1.06 -15.93
CA TYR A 242 -8.94 -1.89 -15.44
C TYR A 242 -10.26 -1.27 -15.85
N LEU A 243 -11.10 -2.03 -16.54
CA LEU A 243 -12.32 -1.56 -17.17
C LEU A 243 -13.55 -2.26 -16.58
N ASP A 244 -14.69 -1.57 -16.58
CA ASP A 244 -16.00 -2.18 -16.34
C ASP A 244 -16.57 -2.82 -17.63
N ALA A 245 -17.79 -3.34 -17.53
CA ALA A 245 -18.48 -3.96 -18.65
C ALA A 245 -18.83 -2.96 -19.77
N ASP A 246 -18.93 -1.68 -19.46
CA ASP A 246 -19.21 -0.59 -20.42
C ASP A 246 -17.93 0.01 -21.01
N HIS A 247 -16.78 -0.65 -20.84
CA HIS A 247 -15.46 -0.17 -21.28
C HIS A 247 -15.01 1.16 -20.62
N ARG A 248 -15.53 1.51 -19.45
CA ARG A 248 -15.12 2.69 -18.71
C ARG A 248 -13.97 2.34 -17.78
N LEU A 249 -12.98 3.22 -17.69
CA LEU A 249 -11.84 3.02 -16.81
C LEU A 249 -12.26 3.09 -15.33
N GLN A 250 -11.95 2.05 -14.57
CA GLN A 250 -12.18 1.92 -13.13
C GLN A 250 -10.90 2.05 -12.32
N GLY A 251 -9.77 1.70 -12.92
CA GLY A 251 -8.47 1.79 -12.27
C GLY A 251 -7.31 1.63 -13.23
N ALA A 252 -6.12 1.93 -12.74
CA ALA A 252 -4.87 1.70 -13.44
C ALA A 252 -3.74 1.36 -12.46
N CYS A 253 -2.77 0.56 -12.93
CA CYS A 253 -1.56 0.23 -12.21
C CYS A 253 -0.36 0.38 -13.15
N GLY A 254 0.58 1.24 -12.79
CA GLY A 254 1.80 1.49 -13.56
C GLY A 254 3.04 0.99 -12.83
N TRP A 255 3.98 0.42 -13.57
CA TRP A 255 5.30 -0.05 -13.14
C TRP A 255 6.36 0.42 -14.11
N ALA A 256 7.30 1.23 -13.69
CA ALA A 256 8.40 1.70 -14.54
C ALA A 256 9.58 2.26 -13.74
N PRO A 257 10.76 2.43 -14.37
CA PRO A 257 11.88 3.12 -13.75
C PRO A 257 11.55 4.55 -13.33
N GLY A 258 11.94 4.91 -12.12
CA GLY A 258 11.72 6.22 -11.53
C GLY A 258 10.23 6.57 -11.44
N ASN A 259 9.90 7.83 -11.74
CA ASN A 259 8.53 8.36 -11.64
C ASN A 259 7.83 8.47 -13.02
N ARG A 260 8.21 7.64 -14.00
CA ARG A 260 7.74 7.79 -15.41
C ARG A 260 6.25 7.59 -15.57
N VAL A 261 5.64 6.69 -14.77
CA VAL A 261 4.20 6.40 -14.84
C VAL A 261 3.32 7.48 -14.17
N ALA A 262 3.88 8.37 -13.39
CA ALA A 262 3.08 9.36 -12.63
C ALA A 262 2.16 10.23 -13.49
N LYS A 263 2.65 10.64 -14.67
CA LYS A 263 1.85 11.43 -15.60
C LYS A 263 0.68 10.64 -16.18
N ASP A 264 0.92 9.36 -16.52
CA ASP A 264 -0.10 8.49 -17.08
C ASP A 264 -1.14 8.11 -16.03
N ILE A 265 -0.72 7.81 -14.81
CA ILE A 265 -1.64 7.59 -13.68
C ILE A 265 -2.52 8.82 -13.43
N LYS A 266 -1.95 10.03 -13.49
CA LYS A 266 -2.74 11.27 -13.36
C LYS A 266 -3.72 11.50 -14.52
N LEU A 267 -3.40 11.03 -15.72
CA LEU A 267 -4.34 11.02 -16.84
C LEU A 267 -5.44 9.96 -16.65
N CYS A 268 -5.09 8.78 -16.11
CA CYS A 268 -6.05 7.75 -15.74
C CYS A 268 -7.06 8.26 -14.69
N GLU A 269 -6.65 9.03 -13.68
CA GLU A 269 -7.57 9.69 -12.73
C GLU A 269 -8.64 10.51 -13.45
N ARG A 270 -8.22 11.27 -14.46
CA ARG A 270 -9.13 12.10 -15.25
C ARG A 270 -10.06 11.27 -16.14
N LEU A 271 -9.56 10.18 -16.72
CA LEU A 271 -10.37 9.24 -17.51
C LEU A 271 -11.41 8.52 -16.63
N ILE A 272 -11.04 8.10 -15.42
CA ILE A 272 -11.97 7.53 -14.43
C ILE A 272 -13.08 8.54 -14.11
N SER A 273 -12.71 9.79 -13.85
CA SER A 273 -13.68 10.85 -13.54
C SER A 273 -14.58 11.20 -14.75
N ALA A 274 -14.07 11.10 -15.97
CA ALA A 274 -14.82 11.38 -17.18
C ALA A 274 -15.88 10.31 -17.52
N ARG A 275 -15.71 9.08 -17.02
CA ARG A 275 -16.63 7.95 -17.21
C ARG A 275 -16.99 7.67 -18.69
N ILE A 276 -16.10 7.98 -19.61
CA ILE A 276 -16.29 7.72 -21.04
C ILE A 276 -15.88 6.28 -21.38
N PRO A 277 -16.59 5.62 -22.34
CA PRO A 277 -16.12 4.35 -22.88
C PRO A 277 -14.80 4.53 -23.63
N LEU A 278 -13.87 3.60 -23.46
CA LEU A 278 -12.55 3.63 -24.05
C LEU A 278 -12.34 2.39 -24.96
N ASP A 279 -11.66 2.60 -26.07
CA ASP A 279 -11.26 1.52 -26.96
C ASP A 279 -10.02 0.81 -26.42
N ASP A 280 -10.08 -0.54 -26.34
CA ASP A 280 -9.00 -1.37 -25.81
C ASP A 280 -7.72 -1.26 -26.66
N ALA A 281 -7.86 -1.14 -27.99
CA ALA A 281 -6.70 -1.00 -28.89
C ALA A 281 -6.01 0.36 -28.67
N CYS A 282 -6.79 1.44 -28.45
CA CYS A 282 -6.24 2.75 -28.12
C CYS A 282 -5.55 2.75 -26.75
N LEU A 283 -6.06 2.00 -25.77
CA LEU A 283 -5.40 1.85 -24.46
C LEU A 283 -4.11 1.05 -24.58
N ALA A 284 -4.07 0.02 -25.39
CA ALA A 284 -2.89 -0.84 -25.58
C ALA A 284 -1.76 -0.18 -26.38
N ASP A 285 -2.07 0.79 -27.25
CA ASP A 285 -1.12 1.44 -28.15
C ASP A 285 -0.14 2.36 -27.40
N PRO A 286 1.16 2.05 -27.32
CA PRO A 286 2.15 2.86 -26.63
C PRO A 286 2.41 4.22 -27.30
N GLU A 287 2.15 4.36 -28.61
CA GLU A 287 2.35 5.59 -29.35
C GLU A 287 1.20 6.58 -29.16
N LEU A 288 0.03 6.10 -28.73
CA LEU A 288 -1.14 6.97 -28.49
C LEU A 288 -1.08 7.61 -27.12
N SER A 289 -1.02 8.93 -27.08
CA SER A 289 -1.08 9.66 -25.79
C SER A 289 -2.44 9.53 -25.13
N LEU A 290 -2.49 9.11 -23.85
CA LEU A 290 -3.71 9.04 -23.04
C LEU A 290 -4.47 10.37 -22.98
N LYS A 291 -3.78 11.51 -23.21
CA LYS A 291 -4.41 12.83 -23.27
C LYS A 291 -5.39 12.96 -24.45
N HIS A 292 -5.18 12.23 -25.55
CA HIS A 292 -6.09 12.24 -26.67
C HIS A 292 -7.43 11.61 -26.32
N LEU A 293 -7.41 10.55 -25.48
CA LEU A 293 -8.62 9.86 -25.04
C LEU A 293 -9.54 10.73 -24.15
N LEU A 294 -9.04 11.84 -23.61
CA LEU A 294 -9.84 12.80 -22.84
C LEU A 294 -10.58 13.84 -23.72
N ARG A 295 -10.32 13.83 -25.03
CA ARG A 295 -10.89 14.86 -25.94
C ARG A 295 -12.08 14.31 -26.77
N GLY A 296 -12.35 12.99 -26.66
CA GLY A 296 -13.47 12.29 -27.30
C GLY A 296 -13.24 12.09 -28.78
#